data_26e0e70840db42e72b6a2f68c2ecb895
#
_entry.id   26e0e70840db42e72b6a2f68c2ecb895
#
_cell.length_a   1.000
_cell.length_b   1.000
_cell.length_c   1.000
_cell.angle_alpha   90.00
_cell.angle_beta   90.00
_cell.angle_gamma   90.00
#
_symmetry.space_group_name_H-M   'P 1'
#
loop_
_entity.id
_entity.type
_entity.pdbx_description
1 polymer ?
#
loop_
_entity_poly.entity_id
_entity_poly.type
_entity_poly.pdbx_seq_one_letter_code
_entity_poly.pdbx_strand_id
1 'polypeptide(L)'
;MKKKLPIIIGCCLFVYAAIFVIIMLAAFLLPSYVYGNDKLIASELNSANKIKYRRRVHDGITTVTCDKMTGMDVIWKYNTSEDVAMQMNYTFQVTSGKAKLILIQPDNTSITLTEQDSDAGENDVSDTTSSAEQQCTLNLKRGQNKIKIVCEKGTSFSLSFHIDS
;
A
#
# COMPACT_ATOMS: atom_id res chain seq x y z
N MET A 1 3.63 -49.17 -29.24
CA MET A 1 4.16 -47.95 -28.57
C MET A 1 3.32 -46.66 -28.73
N LYS A 2 2.13 -46.64 -29.35
CA LYS A 2 1.34 -45.42 -29.67
C LYS A 2 0.39 -44.91 -28.57
N LYS A 3 0.21 -45.62 -27.44
CA LYS A 3 -0.77 -45.23 -26.38
C LYS A 3 -0.23 -44.35 -25.24
N LYS A 4 1.09 -44.15 -25.15
CA LYS A 4 1.68 -43.34 -24.03
C LYS A 4 1.69 -41.83 -24.28
N LEU A 5 1.67 -41.40 -25.53
CA LEU A 5 1.74 -40.00 -25.91
C LEU A 5 0.53 -39.15 -25.41
N PRO A 6 -0.74 -39.59 -25.57
CA PRO A 6 -1.89 -38.81 -25.06
C PRO A 6 -1.92 -38.72 -23.56
N ILE A 7 -1.41 -39.72 -22.82
CA ILE A 7 -1.34 -39.69 -21.34
C ILE A 7 -0.31 -38.62 -20.90
N ILE A 8 0.84 -38.55 -21.56
CA ILE A 8 1.88 -37.55 -21.22
C ILE A 8 1.38 -36.14 -21.51
N ILE A 9 0.69 -35.90 -22.62
CA ILE A 9 0.10 -34.61 -22.97
C ILE A 9 -0.97 -34.23 -21.93
N GLY A 10 -1.83 -35.14 -21.50
CA GLY A 10 -2.85 -34.92 -20.49
C GLY A 10 -2.23 -34.54 -19.12
N CYS A 11 -1.17 -35.23 -18.70
CA CYS A 11 -0.44 -34.90 -17.46
C CYS A 11 0.19 -33.50 -17.51
N CYS A 12 0.83 -33.15 -18.64
CA CYS A 12 1.40 -31.81 -18.81
C CYS A 12 0.34 -30.70 -18.73
N LEU A 13 -0.80 -30.85 -19.40
CA LEU A 13 -1.90 -29.90 -19.36
C LEU A 13 -2.45 -29.74 -17.94
N PHE A 14 -2.58 -30.84 -17.20
CA PHE A 14 -3.04 -30.81 -15.81
C PHE A 14 -2.06 -30.04 -14.91
N VAL A 15 -0.76 -30.27 -15.04
CA VAL A 15 0.29 -29.55 -14.29
C VAL A 15 0.25 -28.05 -14.62
N TYR A 16 0.12 -27.67 -15.88
CA TYR A 16 0.00 -26.26 -16.28
C TYR A 16 -1.25 -25.60 -15.68
N ALA A 17 -2.38 -26.29 -15.71
CA ALA A 17 -3.63 -25.77 -15.11
C ALA A 17 -3.48 -25.60 -13.60
N ALA A 18 -2.86 -26.54 -12.88
CA ALA A 18 -2.61 -26.45 -11.45
C ALA A 18 -1.69 -25.28 -11.10
N ILE A 19 -0.58 -25.09 -11.84
CA ILE A 19 0.33 -23.95 -11.64
C ILE A 19 -0.40 -22.63 -11.89
N PHE A 20 -1.20 -22.55 -12.95
CA PHE A 20 -1.98 -21.34 -13.25
C PHE A 20 -2.96 -20.99 -12.12
N VAL A 21 -3.67 -21.98 -11.58
CA VAL A 21 -4.57 -21.76 -10.42
C VAL A 21 -3.81 -21.30 -9.19
N ILE A 22 -2.64 -21.86 -8.90
CA ILE A 22 -1.81 -21.45 -7.76
C ILE A 22 -1.35 -19.99 -7.93
N ILE A 23 -0.92 -19.60 -9.12
CA ILE A 23 -0.50 -18.22 -9.42
C ILE A 23 -1.67 -17.25 -9.25
N MET A 24 -2.85 -17.60 -9.76
CA MET A 24 -4.06 -16.77 -9.61
C MET A 24 -4.49 -16.63 -8.16
N LEU A 25 -4.46 -17.71 -7.36
CA LEU A 25 -4.73 -17.69 -5.93
C LEU A 25 -3.72 -16.82 -5.17
N ALA A 26 -2.44 -16.97 -5.47
CA ALA A 26 -1.39 -16.15 -4.84
C ALA A 26 -1.59 -14.66 -5.16
N ALA A 27 -1.87 -14.30 -6.41
CA ALA A 27 -2.13 -12.92 -6.82
C ALA A 27 -3.37 -12.31 -6.13
N PHE A 28 -4.37 -13.12 -5.80
CA PHE A 28 -5.58 -12.67 -5.11
C PHE A 28 -5.42 -12.57 -3.60
N LEU A 29 -4.70 -13.52 -2.97
CA LEU A 29 -4.57 -13.59 -1.50
C LEU A 29 -3.43 -12.72 -0.97
N LEU A 30 -2.34 -12.53 -1.74
CA LEU A 30 -1.16 -11.80 -1.30
C LEU A 30 -1.48 -10.36 -0.84
N PRO A 31 -2.28 -9.56 -1.57
CA PRO A 31 -2.62 -8.21 -1.11
C PRO A 31 -3.35 -8.17 0.23
N SER A 32 -4.20 -9.15 0.52
CA SER A 32 -4.94 -9.22 1.79
C SER A 32 -4.05 -9.57 3.00
N TYR A 33 -2.91 -10.23 2.76
CA TYR A 33 -1.98 -10.66 3.80
C TYR A 33 -0.97 -9.57 4.20
N VAL A 34 -0.87 -8.50 3.41
CA VAL A 34 0.18 -7.47 3.57
C VAL A 34 0.00 -6.63 4.83
N TYR A 35 -1.23 -6.25 5.20
CA TYR A 35 -1.48 -5.22 6.21
C TYR A 35 -0.79 -5.46 7.56
N GLY A 36 -0.80 -6.71 8.06
CA GLY A 36 -0.17 -7.11 9.32
C GLY A 36 1.27 -7.65 9.18
N ASN A 37 1.89 -7.56 7.99
CA ASN A 37 3.20 -8.15 7.73
C ASN A 37 4.27 -7.11 7.46
N ASP A 38 4.95 -6.64 8.52
CA ASP A 38 5.96 -5.58 8.44
C ASP A 38 7.13 -5.94 7.50
N LYS A 39 7.51 -7.22 7.41
CA LYS A 39 8.58 -7.66 6.49
C LYS A 39 8.18 -7.49 5.02
N LEU A 40 6.92 -7.79 4.67
CA LEU A 40 6.41 -7.55 3.33
C LEU A 40 6.26 -6.06 3.05
N ILE A 41 5.79 -5.28 4.03
CA ILE A 41 5.65 -3.83 3.91
C ILE A 41 7.02 -3.17 3.65
N ALA A 42 8.05 -3.57 4.39
CA ALA A 42 9.40 -3.05 4.26
C ALA A 42 10.08 -3.46 2.93
N SER A 43 9.68 -4.57 2.33
CA SER A 43 10.28 -5.10 1.10
C SER A 43 10.05 -4.22 -0.13
N GLU A 44 10.73 -4.52 -1.24
CA GLU A 44 10.50 -3.87 -2.54
C GLU A 44 9.14 -4.21 -3.18
N LEU A 45 8.42 -5.17 -2.59
CA LEU A 45 7.10 -5.56 -3.08
C LEU A 45 6.15 -4.35 -3.08
N ASN A 46 5.41 -4.22 -4.17
CA ASN A 46 4.33 -3.24 -4.32
C ASN A 46 3.14 -3.98 -4.94
N SER A 47 2.23 -4.45 -4.10
CA SER A 47 1.10 -5.29 -4.52
C SER A 47 -0.20 -4.77 -3.93
N ALA A 48 -1.11 -4.35 -4.80
CA ALA A 48 -2.44 -3.91 -4.41
C ALA A 48 -3.50 -4.24 -5.47
N ASN A 49 -4.68 -4.62 -5.00
CA ASN A 49 -5.90 -4.58 -5.81
C ASN A 49 -6.57 -3.22 -5.60
N LYS A 50 -6.84 -2.49 -6.68
CA LYS A 50 -7.34 -1.11 -6.64
C LYS A 50 -8.57 -0.95 -7.52
N ILE A 51 -9.61 -0.30 -6.99
CA ILE A 51 -10.82 0.08 -7.75
C ILE A 51 -10.96 1.60 -7.69
N LYS A 52 -11.09 2.22 -8.86
CA LYS A 52 -11.19 3.68 -9.04
C LYS A 52 -10.05 4.44 -8.33
N TYR A 53 -8.85 3.92 -8.45
CA TYR A 53 -7.64 4.58 -7.95
C TYR A 53 -7.28 5.76 -8.84
N ARG A 54 -7.04 6.91 -8.22
CA ARG A 54 -6.57 8.12 -8.90
C ARG A 54 -5.42 8.73 -8.11
N ARG A 55 -4.34 9.06 -8.80
CA ARG A 55 -3.23 9.82 -8.26
C ARG A 55 -2.97 11.03 -9.15
N ARG A 56 -2.85 12.19 -8.54
CA ARG A 56 -2.54 13.45 -9.23
C ARG A 56 -1.44 14.16 -8.46
N VAL A 57 -0.59 14.88 -9.20
CA VAL A 57 0.41 15.80 -8.62
C VAL A 57 0.17 17.16 -9.29
N HIS A 58 -0.08 18.16 -8.49
CA HIS A 58 -0.30 19.53 -8.94
C HIS A 58 0.31 20.49 -7.91
N ASP A 59 1.15 21.42 -8.35
CA ASP A 59 1.81 22.44 -7.53
C ASP A 59 2.51 21.86 -6.27
N GLY A 60 3.23 20.74 -6.44
CA GLY A 60 3.91 20.06 -5.34
C GLY A 60 2.99 19.22 -4.42
N ILE A 61 1.68 19.35 -4.56
CA ILE A 61 0.70 18.57 -3.78
C ILE A 61 0.39 17.27 -4.52
N THR A 62 0.55 16.17 -3.82
CA THR A 62 0.12 14.84 -4.30
C THR A 62 -1.23 14.48 -3.69
N THR A 63 -2.20 14.20 -4.53
CA THR A 63 -3.53 13.71 -4.11
C THR A 63 -3.71 12.28 -4.57
N VAL A 64 -4.16 11.39 -3.67
CA VAL A 64 -4.46 9.99 -3.94
C VAL A 64 -5.86 9.68 -3.42
N THR A 65 -6.72 9.12 -4.27
CA THR A 65 -8.07 8.66 -3.87
C THR A 65 -8.29 7.23 -4.37
N CYS A 66 -8.99 6.44 -3.60
CA CYS A 66 -9.36 5.08 -3.98
C CYS A 66 -10.69 4.68 -3.34
N ASP A 67 -11.62 4.12 -4.15
CA ASP A 67 -12.91 3.62 -3.64
C ASP A 67 -12.75 2.27 -2.93
N LYS A 68 -11.84 1.40 -3.42
CA LYS A 68 -11.50 0.14 -2.75
C LYS A 68 -10.05 -0.22 -3.04
N MET A 69 -9.27 -0.37 -1.98
CA MET A 69 -7.90 -0.86 -2.06
C MET A 69 -7.68 -2.01 -1.09
N THR A 70 -6.86 -2.96 -1.50
CA THR A 70 -6.37 -4.05 -0.65
C THR A 70 -4.90 -4.23 -0.95
N GLY A 71 -4.03 -4.23 0.07
CA GLY A 71 -2.58 -4.36 -0.10
C GLY A 71 -1.84 -3.04 0.04
N MET A 72 -0.73 -2.84 -0.67
CA MET A 72 0.13 -1.67 -0.51
C MET A 72 0.56 -1.05 -1.84
N ASP A 73 0.75 0.28 -1.82
CA ASP A 73 1.24 1.05 -2.95
C ASP A 73 2.28 2.09 -2.53
N VAL A 74 3.31 2.27 -3.36
CA VAL A 74 4.30 3.33 -3.18
C VAL A 74 3.75 4.64 -3.73
N ILE A 75 3.48 5.59 -2.85
CA ILE A 75 2.91 6.90 -3.22
C ILE A 75 3.95 8.00 -3.35
N TRP A 76 5.15 7.81 -2.80
CA TRP A 76 6.25 8.77 -2.91
C TRP A 76 7.60 8.06 -2.80
N LYS A 77 8.61 8.61 -3.49
CA LYS A 77 10.01 8.17 -3.45
C LYS A 77 10.92 9.37 -3.46
N TYR A 78 11.96 9.32 -2.65
CA TYR A 78 12.99 10.34 -2.59
C TYR A 78 14.36 9.72 -2.34
N ASN A 79 15.34 10.15 -3.11
CA ASN A 79 16.73 9.73 -2.94
C ASN A 79 17.56 10.90 -2.42
N THR A 80 18.18 10.72 -1.27
CA THR A 80 19.04 11.75 -0.67
C THR A 80 20.48 11.25 -0.52
N SER A 81 21.45 12.15 -0.64
CA SER A 81 22.89 11.88 -0.47
C SER A 81 23.32 11.86 0.99
N GLU A 82 22.49 12.36 1.90
CA GLU A 82 22.74 12.47 3.34
C GLU A 82 21.47 12.28 4.15
N ASP A 83 21.59 12.09 5.45
CA ASP A 83 20.44 12.05 6.35
C ASP A 83 19.82 13.44 6.44
N VAL A 84 18.51 13.56 6.22
CA VAL A 84 17.79 14.84 6.21
C VAL A 84 16.41 14.70 6.85
N ALA A 85 15.98 15.74 7.56
CA ALA A 85 14.62 15.84 8.08
C ALA A 85 13.80 16.78 7.16
N MET A 86 12.63 16.31 6.72
CA MET A 86 11.69 17.08 5.90
C MET A 86 10.34 17.13 6.59
N GLN A 87 9.57 18.20 6.36
CA GLN A 87 8.20 18.31 6.90
C GLN A 87 7.21 17.81 5.85
N MET A 88 6.27 16.97 6.28
CA MET A 88 5.14 16.53 5.48
C MET A 88 3.86 17.08 6.09
N ASN A 89 3.16 17.92 5.32
CA ASN A 89 1.80 18.37 5.62
C ASN A 89 0.84 17.46 4.85
N TYR A 90 -0.19 16.92 5.52
CA TYR A 90 -1.10 15.99 4.86
C TYR A 90 -2.50 16.03 5.46
N THR A 91 -3.48 15.69 4.64
CA THR A 91 -4.82 15.30 5.05
C THR A 91 -5.00 13.84 4.67
N PHE A 92 -5.37 13.01 5.61
CA PHE A 92 -5.62 11.59 5.38
C PHE A 92 -6.97 11.22 5.97
N GLN A 93 -7.84 10.63 5.18
CA GLN A 93 -9.18 10.23 5.60
C GLN A 93 -9.48 8.83 5.06
N VAL A 94 -9.80 7.92 5.96
CA VAL A 94 -10.30 6.57 5.66
C VAL A 94 -11.81 6.58 5.87
N THR A 95 -12.56 6.31 4.79
CA THR A 95 -14.03 6.31 4.82
C THR A 95 -14.62 4.92 4.98
N SER A 96 -13.83 3.87 4.80
CA SER A 96 -14.19 2.46 5.04
C SER A 96 -12.95 1.61 5.21
N GLY A 97 -12.90 0.74 6.22
CA GLY A 97 -11.81 -0.16 6.53
C GLY A 97 -10.63 0.53 7.22
N LYS A 98 -9.42 -0.02 7.06
CA LYS A 98 -8.21 0.47 7.72
C LYS A 98 -7.11 0.78 6.73
N ALA A 99 -6.39 1.87 6.96
CA ALA A 99 -5.20 2.20 6.20
C ALA A 99 -4.14 2.90 7.05
N LYS A 100 -2.88 2.72 6.66
CA LYS A 100 -1.74 3.37 7.28
C LYS A 100 -0.75 3.90 6.26
N LEU A 101 -0.10 5.01 6.60
CA LEU A 101 1.04 5.56 5.87
C LEU A 101 2.32 5.14 6.56
N ILE A 102 3.27 4.62 5.81
CA ILE A 102 4.53 4.10 6.33
C ILE A 102 5.69 4.67 5.53
N LEU A 103 6.67 5.23 6.24
CA LEU A 103 7.98 5.57 5.68
C LEU A 103 8.87 4.33 5.70
N ILE A 104 9.40 3.95 4.54
CA ILE A 104 10.38 2.87 4.39
C ILE A 104 11.73 3.51 4.09
N GLN A 105 12.71 3.27 4.94
CA GLN A 105 14.08 3.73 4.81
C GLN A 105 14.93 2.78 3.95
N PRO A 106 16.11 3.18 3.47
CA PRO A 106 16.96 2.35 2.60
C PRO A 106 17.40 1.01 3.20
N ASP A 107 17.46 0.91 4.52
CA ASP A 107 17.80 -0.30 5.28
C ASP A 107 16.59 -1.22 5.54
N ASN A 108 15.44 -0.94 4.90
CA ASN A 108 14.16 -1.58 5.11
C ASN A 108 13.54 -1.34 6.50
N THR A 109 14.02 -0.37 7.26
CA THR A 109 13.31 0.09 8.46
C THR A 109 11.99 0.72 8.05
N SER A 110 10.90 0.30 8.70
CA SER A 110 9.54 0.81 8.50
C SER A 110 9.11 1.67 9.69
N ILE A 111 8.61 2.87 9.42
CA ILE A 111 8.12 3.83 10.41
C ILE A 111 6.68 4.19 10.06
N THR A 112 5.72 3.84 10.92
CA THR A 112 4.33 4.25 10.74
C THR A 112 4.20 5.74 10.99
N LEU A 113 3.75 6.49 9.98
CA LEU A 113 3.51 7.93 10.07
C LEU A 113 2.12 8.22 10.66
N THR A 114 1.13 7.49 10.20
CA THR A 114 -0.27 7.56 10.70
C THR A 114 -1.01 6.28 10.35
N GLU A 115 -2.01 5.94 11.15
CA GLU A 115 -2.94 4.84 10.91
C GLU A 115 -4.36 5.31 11.22
N GLN A 116 -5.32 4.95 10.37
CA GLN A 116 -6.73 5.26 10.56
C GLN A 116 -7.61 4.03 10.34
N ASP A 117 -8.63 3.92 11.17
CA ASP A 117 -9.65 2.88 11.17
C ASP A 117 -11.03 3.53 11.15
N SER A 118 -11.80 3.34 10.08
CA SER A 118 -13.15 3.88 10.00
C SER A 118 -14.13 3.22 10.98
N ASP A 119 -13.83 2.00 11.45
CA ASP A 119 -14.72 1.22 12.30
C ASP A 119 -14.44 1.47 13.81
N ALA A 120 -13.39 2.23 14.14
CA ALA A 120 -13.01 2.52 15.53
C ALA A 120 -13.87 3.58 16.24
N GLY A 121 -14.94 4.08 15.62
CA GLY A 121 -15.63 5.28 16.06
C GLY A 121 -17.14 5.24 16.20
N GLU A 122 -17.76 4.20 16.80
CA GLU A 122 -19.20 4.26 17.10
C GLU A 122 -19.53 4.59 18.57
N ASN A 123 -18.52 4.87 19.43
CA ASN A 123 -18.76 5.16 20.87
C ASN A 123 -18.22 6.50 21.38
N ASP A 124 -17.72 7.39 20.54
CA ASP A 124 -17.37 8.74 21.00
C ASP A 124 -17.97 9.78 20.05
N VAL A 125 -19.15 10.26 20.43
CA VAL A 125 -19.83 11.39 19.79
C VAL A 125 -19.04 12.65 20.10
N SER A 126 -17.95 12.87 19.40
CA SER A 126 -17.41 14.19 19.18
C SER A 126 -17.35 14.43 17.67
N ASP A 127 -18.41 15.09 17.25
CA ASP A 127 -18.54 15.84 16.01
C ASP A 127 -17.18 16.37 15.56
N THR A 128 -16.60 15.76 14.52
CA THR A 128 -15.86 16.45 13.47
C THR A 128 -15.25 15.43 12.51
N THR A 129 -15.94 15.15 11.42
CA THR A 129 -15.35 14.72 10.15
C THR A 129 -14.52 15.90 9.58
N SER A 130 -13.64 16.44 10.37
CA SER A 130 -12.69 17.45 9.95
C SER A 130 -11.49 16.72 9.40
N SER A 131 -11.33 16.76 8.11
CA SER A 131 -10.05 16.50 7.43
C SER A 131 -9.05 17.61 7.79
N ALA A 132 -8.76 17.74 9.09
CA ALA A 132 -7.76 18.69 9.56
C ALA A 132 -6.42 18.33 8.94
N GLU A 133 -5.73 19.34 8.45
CA GLU A 133 -4.35 19.19 7.99
C GLU A 133 -3.48 18.76 9.17
N GLN A 134 -2.73 17.69 8.97
CA GLN A 134 -1.79 17.13 9.94
C GLN A 134 -0.36 17.34 9.44
N GLN A 135 0.58 17.35 10.36
CA GLN A 135 1.99 17.52 10.05
C GLN A 135 2.81 16.43 10.73
N CYS A 136 3.81 15.90 10.02
CA CYS A 136 4.80 15.00 10.58
C CYS A 136 6.21 15.28 10.01
N THR A 137 7.23 14.93 10.79
CA THR A 137 8.63 15.01 10.34
C THR A 137 9.06 13.68 9.74
N LEU A 138 9.53 13.71 8.50
CA LEU A 138 10.14 12.60 7.80
C LEU A 138 11.65 12.59 8.06
N ASN A 139 12.13 11.69 8.90
CA ASN A 139 13.57 11.50 9.12
C ASN A 139 14.11 10.56 8.03
N LEU A 140 14.57 11.13 6.94
CA LEU A 140 15.06 10.38 5.78
C LEU A 140 16.52 9.98 6.01
N LYS A 141 16.88 8.78 5.60
CA LYS A 141 18.24 8.26 5.60
C LYS A 141 18.88 8.39 4.22
N ARG A 142 20.20 8.53 4.18
CA ARG A 142 20.95 8.49 2.93
C ARG A 142 20.56 7.29 2.08
N GLY A 143 20.17 7.53 0.83
CA GLY A 143 19.67 6.53 -0.10
C GLY A 143 18.19 6.72 -0.46
N GLN A 144 17.55 5.67 -0.97
CA GLN A 144 16.17 5.74 -1.43
C GLN A 144 15.18 5.52 -0.29
N ASN A 145 14.42 6.55 0.05
CA ASN A 145 13.30 6.51 0.99
C ASN A 145 11.98 6.42 0.21
N LYS A 146 10.97 5.78 0.80
CA LYS A 146 9.65 5.58 0.17
C LYS A 146 8.55 5.79 1.19
N ILE A 147 7.45 6.41 0.76
CA ILE A 147 6.20 6.38 1.53
C ILE A 147 5.27 5.39 0.83
N LYS A 148 4.77 4.43 1.60
CA LYS A 148 3.75 3.48 1.19
C LYS A 148 2.43 3.78 1.87
N ILE A 149 1.34 3.64 1.13
CA ILE A 149 0.02 3.44 1.71
C ILE A 149 -0.25 1.95 1.78
N VAL A 150 -0.70 1.49 2.93
CA VAL A 150 -1.03 0.08 3.19
C VAL A 150 -2.47 0.01 3.65
N CYS A 151 -3.28 -0.78 2.96
CA CYS A 151 -4.71 -0.89 3.19
C CYS A 151 -5.13 -2.32 3.51
N GLU A 152 -6.04 -2.48 4.45
CA GLU A 152 -6.78 -3.73 4.64
C GLU A 152 -7.70 -4.01 3.46
N LYS A 153 -8.40 -5.12 3.50
CA LYS A 153 -9.29 -5.56 2.41
C LYS A 153 -10.42 -4.56 2.16
N GLY A 154 -10.43 -3.98 0.97
CA GLY A 154 -11.54 -3.16 0.49
C GLY A 154 -11.61 -1.75 1.07
N THR A 155 -10.51 -1.24 1.61
CA THR A 155 -10.43 0.09 2.20
C THR A 155 -10.68 1.22 1.20
N SER A 156 -11.49 2.19 1.60
CA SER A 156 -11.74 3.44 0.86
C SER A 156 -11.06 4.60 1.56
N PHE A 157 -10.34 5.44 0.79
CA PHE A 157 -9.60 6.57 1.38
C PHE A 157 -9.41 7.74 0.42
N SER A 158 -9.12 8.90 1.01
CA SER A 158 -8.53 10.05 0.35
C SER A 158 -7.30 10.52 1.12
N LEU A 159 -6.26 10.91 0.39
CA LEU A 159 -5.01 11.43 0.91
C LEU A 159 -4.55 12.59 0.05
N SER A 160 -4.18 13.70 0.68
CA SER A 160 -3.48 14.81 0.04
C SER A 160 -2.25 15.12 0.88
N PHE A 161 -1.10 15.32 0.25
CA PHE A 161 0.12 15.67 0.97
C PHE A 161 1.06 16.56 0.15
N HIS A 162 1.81 17.37 0.88
CA HIS A 162 2.93 18.17 0.41
C HIS A 162 4.15 17.92 1.31
N ILE A 163 5.34 17.88 0.73
CA ILE A 163 6.59 17.69 1.47
C ILE A 163 7.49 18.88 1.17
N ASP A 164 7.83 19.61 2.22
CA ASP A 164 8.74 20.76 2.17
C ASP A 164 10.18 20.28 2.20
N SER A 165 10.97 20.78 1.26
CA SER A 165 12.41 20.48 1.09
C SER A 165 13.31 21.56 1.70
#